data_44c822e900f74b1da7e3313b67f3e28d
#
_entry.id   44c822e900f74b1da7e3313b67f3e28d
#
_cell.length_a   1.000
_cell.length_b   1.000
_cell.length_c   1.000
_cell.angle_alpha   90.00
_cell.angle_beta   90.00
_cell.angle_gamma   90.00
#
_symmetry.space_group_name_H-M   'P 1'
#
loop_
_entity.id
_entity.type
_entity.pdbx_description
1 polymer ?
#
loop_
_entity_poly.entity_id
_entity_poly.type
_entity_poly.pdbx_seq_one_letter_code
_entity_poly.pdbx_strand_id
1 'polypeptide(L)'
;MQVEKYLKEYQPVIYQTFLNAFQKDKLSHAYLISGSSGAPLLDVAMFFAKSLLCDNPSPLACDECITCLRVDDGNYPDFFIFDGSKSAIKKGDVDAIESAFEMEAFENKGIRVYILHLIETMSAAAINSILKFLEEPGQKVYAFLTTNNENLILPTIISRCQLLRLKMVDNETVINDAIALGVDKQDAELLSYFYNNGELIKEIMDNQEENEAFFTAKECFENTIKVLAEGTANDVIYYAESNVTNAIKGKESCRYFINMLVMALEDVVGIQNQKSVFLDSYATILNNLASKLSHIDESLIELLKCSDLINLNVNLSLLVDHIFNTITKED
;
A
#
# COMPACT_ATOMS: atom_id res chain seq x y z
N MET A 1 11.73 -5.06 -6.55
CA MET A 1 12.25 -3.72 -6.13
C MET A 1 13.60 -3.88 -5.43
N GLN A 2 14.61 -3.11 -5.79
CA GLN A 2 15.84 -3.03 -5.00
C GLN A 2 15.63 -2.09 -3.80
N VAL A 3 15.23 -2.64 -2.68
CA VAL A 3 14.85 -1.88 -1.47
C VAL A 3 16.00 -0.99 -0.97
N GLU A 4 17.23 -1.46 -1.02
CA GLU A 4 18.40 -0.66 -0.61
C GLU A 4 18.56 0.60 -1.48
N LYS A 5 18.34 0.48 -2.81
CA LYS A 5 18.39 1.63 -3.73
C LYS A 5 17.28 2.63 -3.38
N TYR A 6 16.04 2.15 -3.23
CA TYR A 6 14.90 2.98 -2.80
C TYR A 6 15.20 3.74 -1.50
N LEU A 7 15.74 3.05 -0.50
CA LEU A 7 16.07 3.69 0.78
C LEU A 7 17.17 4.75 0.63
N LYS A 8 18.20 4.50 -0.19
CA LYS A 8 19.30 5.46 -0.42
C LYS A 8 18.82 6.70 -1.19
N GLU A 9 17.99 6.53 -2.21
CA GLU A 9 17.55 7.60 -3.10
C GLU A 9 16.42 8.43 -2.48
N TYR A 10 15.38 7.78 -1.96
CA TYR A 10 14.18 8.47 -1.49
C TYR A 10 14.06 8.58 0.03
N GLN A 11 14.74 7.73 0.81
CA GLN A 11 14.66 7.68 2.27
C GLN A 11 16.04 7.75 2.96
N PRO A 12 16.97 8.65 2.55
CA PRO A 12 18.36 8.61 2.99
C PRO A 12 18.53 8.75 4.51
N VAL A 13 17.64 9.50 5.17
CA VAL A 13 17.67 9.67 6.63
C VAL A 13 17.37 8.35 7.34
N ILE A 14 16.35 7.61 6.87
CA ILE A 14 15.98 6.31 7.45
C ILE A 14 17.08 5.29 7.22
N TYR A 15 17.58 5.21 5.97
CA TYR A 15 18.68 4.33 5.62
C TYR A 15 19.89 4.57 6.53
N GLN A 16 20.33 5.83 6.66
CA GLN A 16 21.50 6.18 7.45
C GLN A 16 21.27 5.97 8.95
N THR A 17 20.07 6.21 9.44
CA THR A 17 19.70 5.98 10.85
C THR A 17 19.81 4.50 11.19
N PHE A 18 19.23 3.62 10.37
CA PHE A 18 19.27 2.20 10.58
C PHE A 18 20.71 1.65 10.42
N LEU A 19 21.41 2.06 9.36
CA LEU A 19 22.80 1.66 9.11
C LEU A 19 23.72 2.04 10.28
N ASN A 20 23.61 3.25 10.81
CA ASN A 20 24.42 3.69 11.95
C ASN A 20 24.11 2.88 13.22
N ALA A 21 22.85 2.56 13.47
CA ALA A 21 22.43 1.74 14.60
C ALA A 21 22.96 0.30 14.46
N PHE A 22 22.86 -0.26 13.25
CA PHE A 22 23.36 -1.59 12.91
C PHE A 22 24.88 -1.71 13.10
N GLN A 23 25.65 -0.79 12.51
CA GLN A 23 27.12 -0.81 12.59
C GLN A 23 27.66 -0.58 14.00
N LYS A 24 26.92 0.14 14.84
CA LYS A 24 27.31 0.44 16.23
C LYS A 24 26.77 -0.56 17.25
N ASP A 25 26.07 -1.60 16.80
CA ASP A 25 25.36 -2.56 17.68
C ASP A 25 24.43 -1.86 18.69
N LYS A 26 23.69 -0.84 18.21
CA LYS A 26 22.76 -0.01 18.99
C LYS A 26 21.36 -0.03 18.40
N LEU A 27 20.95 -1.18 17.91
CA LEU A 27 19.62 -1.35 17.37
C LEU A 27 18.56 -1.29 18.47
N SER A 28 17.44 -0.66 18.15
CA SER A 28 16.23 -0.76 18.99
C SER A 28 15.66 -2.17 18.89
N HIS A 29 15.08 -2.66 19.98
CA HIS A 29 14.36 -3.95 19.96
C HIS A 29 13.08 -3.90 19.15
N ALA A 30 12.52 -2.72 18.92
CA ALA A 30 11.31 -2.52 18.12
C ALA A 30 11.38 -1.26 17.24
N TYR A 31 10.93 -1.41 16.00
CA TYR A 31 10.77 -0.34 15.03
C TYR A 31 9.32 -0.26 14.58
N LEU A 32 8.78 0.96 14.46
CA LEU A 32 7.52 1.22 13.80
C LEU A 32 7.81 1.98 12.51
N ILE A 33 7.60 1.33 11.38
CA ILE A 33 7.78 1.90 10.04
C ILE A 33 6.42 2.40 9.58
N SER A 34 6.29 3.70 9.39
CA SER A 34 5.04 4.32 8.95
C SER A 34 5.22 5.01 7.60
N GLY A 35 4.15 5.08 6.83
CA GLY A 35 4.12 5.78 5.54
C GLY A 35 2.71 5.86 5.02
N SER A 36 2.50 6.60 3.92
CA SER A 36 1.23 6.64 3.22
C SER A 36 0.88 5.28 2.59
N SER A 37 -0.38 5.10 2.23
CA SER A 37 -0.79 3.97 1.38
C SER A 37 0.06 3.96 0.11
N GLY A 38 0.48 2.77 -0.33
CA GLY A 38 1.39 2.60 -1.49
C GLY A 38 2.89 2.72 -1.17
N ALA A 39 3.26 3.14 0.03
CA ALA A 39 4.66 3.08 0.46
C ALA A 39 5.10 1.61 0.66
N PRO A 40 6.33 1.22 0.28
CA PRO A 40 6.82 -0.15 0.38
C PRO A 40 7.19 -0.53 1.82
N LEU A 41 6.21 -0.44 2.73
CA LEU A 41 6.43 -0.64 4.17
C LEU A 41 6.92 -2.04 4.50
N LEU A 42 6.30 -3.06 3.86
CA LEU A 42 6.65 -4.45 4.09
C LEU A 42 8.04 -4.76 3.56
N ASP A 43 8.37 -4.29 2.36
CA ASP A 43 9.68 -4.52 1.75
C ASP A 43 10.81 -3.89 2.56
N VAL A 44 10.57 -2.67 3.09
CA VAL A 44 11.53 -2.00 3.97
C VAL A 44 11.69 -2.77 5.29
N ALA A 45 10.60 -3.26 5.88
CA ALA A 45 10.65 -4.09 7.09
C ALA A 45 11.41 -5.40 6.83
N MET A 46 11.14 -6.06 5.70
CA MET A 46 11.84 -7.28 5.26
C MET A 46 13.34 -7.04 5.06
N PHE A 47 13.70 -5.95 4.39
CA PHE A 47 15.11 -5.60 4.16
C PHE A 47 15.86 -5.35 5.47
N PHE A 48 15.26 -4.64 6.43
CA PHE A 48 15.87 -4.42 7.73
C PHE A 48 15.95 -5.74 8.55
N ALA A 49 14.92 -6.56 8.53
CA ALA A 49 14.93 -7.88 9.15
C ALA A 49 16.02 -8.78 8.57
N LYS A 50 16.10 -8.87 7.24
CA LYS A 50 17.16 -9.60 6.53
C LYS A 50 18.56 -9.08 6.90
N SER A 51 18.73 -7.76 7.09
CA SER A 51 20.02 -7.18 7.46
C SER A 51 20.52 -7.71 8.80
N LEU A 52 19.64 -7.98 9.77
CA LEU A 52 20.00 -8.59 11.06
C LEU A 52 20.41 -10.05 10.92
N LEU A 53 19.77 -10.76 10.02
CA LEU A 53 19.93 -12.21 9.83
C LEU A 53 21.01 -12.55 8.79
N CYS A 54 21.36 -11.64 7.89
CA CYS A 54 22.30 -11.85 6.78
C CYS A 54 23.66 -12.34 7.23
N ASP A 55 24.19 -13.38 6.56
CA ASP A 55 25.50 -13.95 6.86
C ASP A 55 26.66 -13.05 6.41
N ASN A 56 26.43 -12.26 5.35
CA ASN A 56 27.45 -11.41 4.73
C ASN A 56 26.91 -9.99 4.48
N PRO A 57 26.58 -9.21 5.54
CA PRO A 57 26.02 -7.87 5.35
C PRO A 57 27.03 -6.92 4.68
N SER A 58 26.62 -6.19 3.63
CA SER A 58 27.51 -5.30 2.88
C SER A 58 26.77 -4.06 2.32
N PRO A 59 26.56 -2.99 3.09
CA PRO A 59 26.71 -2.88 4.55
C PRO A 59 25.50 -3.43 5.32
N LEU A 60 24.38 -3.70 4.65
CA LEU A 60 23.15 -4.31 5.15
C LEU A 60 22.89 -5.65 4.44
N ALA A 61 21.64 -6.09 4.31
CA ALA A 61 21.31 -7.35 3.66
C ALA A 61 21.93 -7.46 2.27
N CYS A 62 22.57 -8.60 1.96
CA CYS A 62 23.16 -8.83 0.64
C CYS A 62 22.15 -9.38 -0.39
N ASP A 63 21.00 -9.86 0.04
CA ASP A 63 19.92 -10.49 -0.76
C ASP A 63 20.34 -11.73 -1.60
N GLU A 64 21.58 -12.20 -1.45
CA GLU A 64 22.16 -13.31 -2.23
C GLU A 64 22.56 -14.51 -1.37
N CYS A 65 22.83 -14.32 -0.08
CA CYS A 65 23.27 -15.42 0.78
C CYS A 65 22.10 -16.37 1.10
N ILE A 66 22.46 -17.60 1.49
CA ILE A 66 21.48 -18.65 1.81
C ILE A 66 20.48 -18.20 2.86
N THR A 67 20.89 -17.42 3.84
CA THR A 67 20.03 -16.89 4.89
C THR A 67 19.05 -15.87 4.34
N CYS A 68 19.49 -14.93 3.50
CA CYS A 68 18.56 -13.96 2.85
C CYS A 68 17.50 -14.68 2.03
N LEU A 69 17.90 -15.65 1.20
CA LEU A 69 16.98 -16.44 0.38
C LEU A 69 15.99 -17.25 1.23
N ARG A 70 16.44 -17.88 2.33
CA ARG A 70 15.54 -18.60 3.25
C ARG A 70 14.55 -17.69 3.95
N VAL A 71 14.91 -16.46 4.25
CA VAL A 71 13.97 -15.46 4.82
C VAL A 71 12.94 -15.07 3.79
N ASP A 72 13.33 -14.80 2.54
CA ASP A 72 12.41 -14.47 1.45
C ASP A 72 11.45 -15.62 1.14
N ASP A 73 11.93 -16.87 1.18
CA ASP A 73 11.11 -18.07 0.98
C ASP A 73 10.22 -18.44 2.19
N GLY A 74 10.31 -17.69 3.32
CA GLY A 74 9.61 -18.01 4.56
C GLY A 74 10.10 -19.29 5.26
N ASN A 75 11.33 -19.75 4.97
CA ASN A 75 11.93 -20.98 5.48
C ASN A 75 13.00 -20.76 6.56
N TYR A 76 13.01 -19.60 7.21
CA TYR A 76 13.92 -19.29 8.31
C TYR A 76 13.20 -19.44 9.66
N PRO A 77 13.59 -20.40 10.54
CA PRO A 77 12.81 -20.77 11.73
C PRO A 77 12.67 -19.67 12.78
N ASP A 78 13.66 -18.77 12.88
CA ASP A 78 13.69 -17.66 13.84
C ASP A 78 13.15 -16.35 13.25
N PHE A 79 12.37 -16.45 12.16
CA PHE A 79 11.72 -15.33 11.50
C PHE A 79 10.22 -15.56 11.32
N PHE A 80 9.40 -14.61 11.76
CA PHE A 80 7.96 -14.68 11.66
C PHE A 80 7.41 -13.42 10.98
N ILE A 81 6.43 -13.61 10.13
CA ILE A 81 5.72 -12.52 9.47
C ILE A 81 4.21 -12.76 9.51
N PHE A 82 3.46 -11.73 9.94
CA PHE A 82 2.01 -11.69 9.87
C PHE A 82 1.58 -10.46 9.10
N ASP A 83 0.84 -10.71 8.03
CA ASP A 83 0.48 -9.70 7.05
C ASP A 83 -0.99 -9.28 7.23
N GLY A 84 -1.18 -8.11 7.83
CA GLY A 84 -2.49 -7.51 8.07
C GLY A 84 -3.21 -7.06 6.79
N SER A 85 -2.52 -6.97 5.65
CA SER A 85 -3.17 -6.69 4.37
C SER A 85 -3.99 -7.88 3.86
N LYS A 86 -3.58 -9.11 4.20
CA LYS A 86 -4.24 -10.36 3.80
C LYS A 86 -5.35 -10.76 4.76
N SER A 87 -5.11 -10.60 6.06
CA SER A 87 -6.08 -10.92 7.12
C SER A 87 -5.76 -10.17 8.38
N ALA A 88 -6.79 -9.79 9.15
CA ALA A 88 -6.60 -9.13 10.45
C ALA A 88 -5.73 -9.98 11.38
N ILE A 89 -4.71 -9.37 11.97
CA ILE A 89 -3.79 -10.02 12.91
C ILE A 89 -4.54 -10.29 14.23
N LYS A 90 -4.59 -11.54 14.63
CA LYS A 90 -5.33 -11.99 15.82
C LYS A 90 -4.39 -12.27 16.98
N LYS A 91 -4.99 -12.41 18.19
CA LYS A 91 -4.23 -12.76 19.39
C LYS A 91 -3.41 -14.05 19.22
N GLY A 92 -3.99 -15.07 18.58
CA GLY A 92 -3.29 -16.34 18.34
C GLY A 92 -2.00 -16.22 17.51
N ASP A 93 -1.92 -15.23 16.63
CA ASP A 93 -0.72 -14.95 15.84
C ASP A 93 0.39 -14.38 16.73
N VAL A 94 0.04 -13.50 17.66
CA VAL A 94 0.99 -12.95 18.65
C VAL A 94 1.41 -14.01 19.65
N ASP A 95 0.47 -14.81 20.16
CA ASP A 95 0.76 -15.91 21.10
C ASP A 95 1.69 -16.95 20.44
N ALA A 96 1.59 -17.17 19.11
CA ALA A 96 2.50 -18.05 18.37
C ALA A 96 3.95 -17.51 18.33
N ILE A 97 4.13 -16.19 18.17
CA ILE A 97 5.45 -15.54 18.26
C ILE A 97 6.01 -15.71 19.69
N GLU A 98 5.22 -15.37 20.71
CA GLU A 98 5.66 -15.49 22.11
C GLU A 98 6.11 -16.91 22.42
N SER A 99 5.29 -17.93 22.09
CA SER A 99 5.59 -19.33 22.35
C SER A 99 6.84 -19.81 21.63
N ALA A 100 7.05 -19.38 20.36
CA ALA A 100 8.24 -19.73 19.61
C ALA A 100 9.49 -19.08 20.23
N PHE A 101 9.36 -17.88 20.80
CA PHE A 101 10.51 -17.12 21.35
C PHE A 101 10.78 -17.42 22.83
N GLU A 102 9.94 -18.18 23.53
CA GLU A 102 10.26 -18.78 24.83
C GLU A 102 11.32 -19.89 24.71
N MET A 103 11.41 -20.54 23.56
CA MET A 103 12.43 -21.56 23.28
C MET A 103 13.76 -20.92 22.89
N GLU A 104 14.86 -21.68 22.94
CA GLU A 104 16.14 -21.23 22.40
C GLU A 104 16.03 -21.03 20.88
N ALA A 105 16.79 -20.05 20.35
CA ALA A 105 16.84 -19.82 18.91
C ALA A 105 17.40 -21.07 18.18
N PHE A 106 16.79 -21.43 17.06
CA PHE A 106 17.21 -22.55 16.23
C PHE A 106 18.52 -22.27 15.50
N GLU A 107 18.71 -21.02 15.09
CA GLU A 107 19.87 -20.62 14.29
C GLU A 107 21.02 -20.13 15.18
N ASN A 108 22.26 -20.38 14.73
CA ASN A 108 23.49 -20.13 15.50
C ASN A 108 23.69 -18.64 15.89
N LYS A 109 23.09 -17.68 15.16
CA LYS A 109 23.18 -16.26 15.50
C LYS A 109 22.42 -15.91 16.77
N GLY A 110 21.44 -16.71 17.14
CA GLY A 110 20.57 -16.46 18.29
C GLY A 110 19.70 -15.22 18.13
N ILE A 111 19.56 -14.69 16.91
CA ILE A 111 18.73 -13.52 16.58
C ILE A 111 17.37 -14.01 16.12
N ARG A 112 16.31 -13.45 16.69
CA ARG A 112 14.93 -13.74 16.34
C ARG A 112 14.25 -12.45 15.90
N VAL A 113 13.52 -12.52 14.80
CA VAL A 113 12.87 -11.35 14.21
C VAL A 113 11.41 -11.65 13.90
N TYR A 114 10.54 -10.69 14.14
CA TYR A 114 9.17 -10.77 13.66
C TYR A 114 8.73 -9.46 12.99
N ILE A 115 7.87 -9.61 11.98
CA ILE A 115 7.22 -8.51 11.29
C ILE A 115 5.71 -8.61 11.51
N LEU A 116 5.11 -7.51 11.94
CA LEU A 116 3.65 -7.32 11.94
C LEU A 116 3.32 -6.21 10.95
N HIS A 117 2.83 -6.60 9.78
CA HIS A 117 2.51 -5.65 8.72
C HIS A 117 1.08 -5.12 8.87
N LEU A 118 0.89 -3.79 8.79
CA LEU A 118 -0.37 -3.06 8.96
C LEU A 118 -1.05 -3.37 10.30
N ILE A 119 -0.38 -2.99 11.40
CA ILE A 119 -0.84 -3.27 12.76
C ILE A 119 -2.16 -2.57 13.13
N GLU A 120 -2.62 -1.58 12.38
CA GLU A 120 -3.95 -0.99 12.50
C GLU A 120 -5.09 -2.00 12.28
N THR A 121 -4.80 -3.14 11.63
CA THR A 121 -5.76 -4.25 11.41
C THR A 121 -5.84 -5.22 12.60
N MET A 122 -4.98 -5.05 13.61
CA MET A 122 -4.92 -5.93 14.76
C MET A 122 -6.22 -5.90 15.58
N SER A 123 -6.62 -7.08 16.06
CA SER A 123 -7.68 -7.14 17.07
C SER A 123 -7.25 -6.51 18.38
N ALA A 124 -8.18 -5.96 19.17
CA ALA A 124 -7.88 -5.39 20.48
C ALA A 124 -7.15 -6.37 21.43
N ALA A 125 -7.46 -7.66 21.33
CA ALA A 125 -6.78 -8.69 22.10
C ALA A 125 -5.33 -8.91 21.64
N ALA A 126 -5.06 -8.83 20.33
CA ALA A 126 -3.70 -8.90 19.76
C ALA A 126 -2.87 -7.68 20.19
N ILE A 127 -3.46 -6.48 20.15
CA ILE A 127 -2.80 -5.24 20.60
C ILE A 127 -2.35 -5.35 22.06
N ASN A 128 -3.20 -5.86 22.94
CA ASN A 128 -2.85 -6.03 24.36
C ASN A 128 -1.74 -7.09 24.57
N SER A 129 -1.73 -8.15 23.77
CA SER A 129 -0.68 -9.18 23.81
C SER A 129 0.66 -8.58 23.38
N ILE A 130 0.71 -7.90 22.22
CA ILE A 130 1.95 -7.34 21.69
C ILE A 130 2.55 -6.25 22.60
N LEU A 131 1.73 -5.47 23.30
CA LEU A 131 2.22 -4.46 24.25
C LEU A 131 3.09 -5.09 25.34
N LYS A 132 2.65 -6.22 25.91
CA LYS A 132 3.44 -6.95 26.91
C LYS A 132 4.77 -7.43 26.32
N PHE A 133 4.75 -7.94 25.10
CA PHE A 133 5.94 -8.44 24.42
C PHE A 133 6.93 -7.32 24.03
N LEU A 134 6.42 -6.12 23.72
CA LEU A 134 7.25 -4.94 23.49
C LEU A 134 7.84 -4.33 24.78
N GLU A 135 7.22 -4.55 25.93
CA GLU A 135 7.73 -4.08 27.22
C GLU A 135 8.89 -4.93 27.73
N GLU A 136 8.81 -6.24 27.55
CA GLU A 136 9.79 -7.21 28.04
C GLU A 136 10.35 -8.05 26.85
N PRO A 137 11.11 -7.42 25.92
CA PRO A 137 11.66 -8.14 24.79
C PRO A 137 12.69 -9.16 25.26
N GLY A 138 12.62 -10.35 24.70
CA GLY A 138 13.65 -11.37 24.88
C GLY A 138 15.04 -10.89 24.37
N GLN A 139 16.10 -11.55 24.81
CA GLN A 139 17.45 -11.23 24.30
C GLN A 139 17.54 -11.48 22.79
N LYS A 140 18.10 -10.51 22.06
CA LYS A 140 18.26 -10.55 20.60
C LYS A 140 16.94 -10.79 19.83
N VAL A 141 15.82 -10.32 20.36
CA VAL A 141 14.53 -10.29 19.69
C VAL A 141 14.30 -8.91 19.11
N TYR A 142 13.96 -8.85 17.81
CA TYR A 142 13.71 -7.60 17.10
C TYR A 142 12.33 -7.62 16.44
N ALA A 143 11.61 -6.53 16.61
CA ALA A 143 10.29 -6.31 16.06
C ALA A 143 10.31 -5.26 14.96
N PHE A 144 9.67 -5.56 13.83
CA PHE A 144 9.35 -4.56 12.81
C PHE A 144 7.84 -4.48 12.65
N LEU A 145 7.27 -3.38 13.10
CA LEU A 145 5.85 -3.08 12.98
C LEU A 145 5.67 -2.11 11.82
N THR A 146 4.60 -2.23 11.05
CA THR A 146 4.30 -1.27 10.00
C THR A 146 2.89 -0.72 10.12
N THR A 147 2.66 0.50 9.64
CA THR A 147 1.33 1.13 9.59
C THR A 147 1.22 2.14 8.46
N ASN A 148 0.06 2.18 7.81
CA ASN A 148 -0.30 3.23 6.86
C ASN A 148 -0.86 4.48 7.58
N ASN A 149 -1.25 4.37 8.86
CA ASN A 149 -1.88 5.46 9.59
C ASN A 149 -1.48 5.47 11.07
N GLU A 150 -0.49 6.28 11.42
CA GLU A 150 -0.03 6.43 12.82
C GLU A 150 -1.15 6.86 13.79
N ASN A 151 -2.17 7.58 13.31
CA ASN A 151 -3.25 8.08 14.17
C ASN A 151 -4.14 6.95 14.69
N LEU A 152 -4.14 5.78 14.03
CA LEU A 152 -4.86 4.59 14.49
C LEU A 152 -4.06 3.76 15.49
N ILE A 153 -2.76 4.06 15.66
CA ILE A 153 -1.87 3.28 16.53
C ILE A 153 -1.88 3.86 17.94
N LEU A 154 -2.01 2.97 18.92
CA LEU A 154 -2.00 3.38 20.33
C LEU A 154 -0.68 4.08 20.70
N PRO A 155 -0.73 5.22 21.42
CA PRO A 155 0.46 5.91 21.91
C PRO A 155 1.41 5.02 22.71
N THR A 156 0.85 4.00 23.37
CA THR A 156 1.62 3.00 24.13
C THR A 156 2.49 2.10 23.26
N ILE A 157 2.10 1.80 22.01
CA ILE A 157 2.95 1.09 21.05
C ILE A 157 4.02 2.05 20.50
N ILE A 158 3.59 3.26 20.08
CA ILE A 158 4.50 4.26 19.51
C ILE A 158 5.65 4.57 20.48
N SER A 159 5.35 4.72 21.77
CA SER A 159 6.36 5.05 22.79
C SER A 159 7.41 3.94 23.04
N ARG A 160 7.16 2.71 22.60
CA ARG A 160 8.05 1.55 22.77
C ARG A 160 8.84 1.22 21.51
N CYS A 161 8.51 1.87 20.40
CA CYS A 161 9.16 1.64 19.12
C CYS A 161 10.03 2.83 18.70
N GLN A 162 11.12 2.55 18.02
CA GLN A 162 11.80 3.58 17.24
C GLN A 162 11.00 3.84 15.97
N LEU A 163 10.49 5.05 15.83
CA LEU A 163 9.63 5.43 14.71
C LEU A 163 10.48 5.80 13.48
N LEU A 164 10.17 5.18 12.34
CA LEU A 164 10.76 5.44 11.04
C LEU A 164 9.65 5.83 10.06
N ARG A 165 9.57 7.12 9.72
CA ARG A 165 8.54 7.65 8.82
C ARG A 165 9.05 7.72 7.40
N LEU A 166 8.52 6.87 6.51
CA LEU A 166 8.79 6.97 5.08
C LEU A 166 8.12 8.25 4.54
N LYS A 167 8.91 9.05 3.86
CA LYS A 167 8.39 10.24 3.17
C LYS A 167 7.67 9.81 1.90
N MET A 168 6.61 10.51 1.57
CA MET A 168 6.01 10.38 0.24
C MET A 168 7.04 10.77 -0.81
N VAL A 169 7.14 9.96 -1.84
CA VAL A 169 7.86 10.34 -3.06
C VAL A 169 6.89 11.16 -3.89
N ASP A 170 7.39 12.22 -4.51
CA ASP A 170 6.60 13.05 -5.39
C ASP A 170 6.09 12.23 -6.59
N ASN A 171 4.79 12.37 -6.90
CA ASN A 171 4.16 11.57 -7.96
C ASN A 171 4.82 11.78 -9.33
N GLU A 172 5.26 13.01 -9.63
CA GLU A 172 5.97 13.30 -10.87
C GLU A 172 7.27 12.48 -10.99
N THR A 173 8.00 12.35 -9.90
CA THR A 173 9.19 11.52 -9.81
C THR A 173 8.84 10.05 -10.04
N VAL A 174 7.80 9.53 -9.37
CA VAL A 174 7.35 8.13 -9.52
C VAL A 174 6.93 7.83 -10.96
N ILE A 175 6.17 8.73 -11.59
CA ILE A 175 5.74 8.61 -12.99
C ILE A 175 6.95 8.58 -13.92
N ASN A 176 7.89 9.51 -13.77
CA ASN A 176 9.08 9.58 -14.60
C ASN A 176 9.96 8.35 -14.46
N ASP A 177 10.12 7.81 -13.24
CA ASP A 177 10.86 6.58 -12.99
C ASP A 177 10.19 5.37 -13.65
N ALA A 178 8.87 5.24 -13.54
CA ALA A 178 8.12 4.16 -14.17
C ALA A 178 8.23 4.24 -15.73
N ILE A 179 8.12 5.43 -16.31
CA ILE A 179 8.29 5.64 -17.75
C ILE A 179 9.72 5.29 -18.18
N ALA A 180 10.74 5.67 -17.41
CA ALA A 180 12.13 5.33 -17.70
C ALA A 180 12.38 3.80 -17.69
N LEU A 181 11.58 3.04 -16.93
CA LEU A 181 11.59 1.59 -16.91
C LEU A 181 10.72 0.95 -17.99
N GLY A 182 10.11 1.75 -18.88
CA GLY A 182 9.32 1.29 -20.02
C GLY A 182 7.83 1.06 -19.74
N VAL A 183 7.29 1.61 -18.67
CA VAL A 183 5.84 1.65 -18.43
C VAL A 183 5.21 2.74 -19.28
N ASP A 184 4.02 2.49 -19.84
CA ASP A 184 3.27 3.50 -20.58
C ASP A 184 2.90 4.69 -19.68
N LYS A 185 2.88 5.91 -20.24
CA LYS A 185 2.62 7.13 -19.48
C LYS A 185 1.25 7.11 -18.78
N GLN A 186 0.20 6.65 -19.47
CA GLN A 186 -1.15 6.60 -18.88
C GLN A 186 -1.20 5.62 -17.71
N ASP A 187 -0.54 4.46 -17.85
CA ASP A 187 -0.46 3.45 -16.80
C ASP A 187 0.35 3.96 -15.61
N ALA A 188 1.47 4.66 -15.87
CA ALA A 188 2.30 5.26 -14.84
C ALA A 188 1.54 6.35 -14.05
N GLU A 189 0.78 7.22 -14.73
CA GLU A 189 -0.07 8.24 -14.09
C GLU A 189 -1.11 7.59 -13.16
N LEU A 190 -1.86 6.60 -13.65
CA LEU A 190 -2.87 5.91 -12.86
C LEU A 190 -2.27 5.12 -11.69
N LEU A 191 -1.17 4.40 -11.91
CA LEU A 191 -0.55 3.56 -10.88
C LEU A 191 0.23 4.36 -9.83
N SER A 192 0.72 5.57 -10.15
CA SER A 192 1.42 6.41 -9.17
C SER A 192 0.55 6.88 -8.00
N TYR A 193 -0.77 6.79 -8.13
CA TYR A 193 -1.71 7.02 -7.03
C TYR A 193 -1.67 5.89 -5.99
N PHE A 194 -1.45 4.67 -6.46
CA PHE A 194 -1.46 3.47 -5.62
C PHE A 194 -0.09 3.10 -5.09
N TYR A 195 0.96 3.41 -5.85
CA TYR A 195 2.33 2.97 -5.59
C TYR A 195 3.30 4.14 -5.67
N ASN A 196 4.04 4.34 -4.64
CA ASN A 196 4.96 5.46 -4.52
C ASN A 196 6.41 5.05 -4.92
N ASN A 197 6.54 4.17 -5.92
CA ASN A 197 7.82 3.70 -6.45
C ASN A 197 7.67 3.19 -7.89
N GLY A 198 8.48 3.73 -8.82
CA GLY A 198 8.44 3.35 -10.24
C GLY A 198 8.87 1.91 -10.52
N GLU A 199 9.80 1.34 -9.74
CA GLU A 199 10.21 -0.07 -9.87
C GLU A 199 9.06 -1.02 -9.50
N LEU A 200 8.30 -0.71 -8.43
CA LEU A 200 7.14 -1.50 -8.03
C LEU A 200 6.03 -1.44 -9.09
N ILE A 201 5.77 -0.25 -9.65
CA ILE A 201 4.83 -0.11 -10.78
C ILE A 201 5.25 -1.02 -11.94
N LYS A 202 6.54 -1.06 -12.28
CA LYS A 202 7.06 -1.92 -13.33
C LYS A 202 6.88 -3.40 -13.01
N GLU A 203 7.15 -3.84 -11.79
CA GLU A 203 6.96 -5.23 -11.35
C GLU A 203 5.49 -5.66 -11.52
N ILE A 204 4.54 -4.81 -11.10
CA ILE A 204 3.10 -5.08 -11.25
C ILE A 204 2.72 -5.18 -12.71
N MET A 205 3.24 -4.28 -13.56
CA MET A 205 2.94 -4.30 -15.00
C MET A 205 3.50 -5.54 -15.70
N ASP A 206 4.61 -6.09 -15.24
CA ASP A 206 5.23 -7.30 -15.79
C ASP A 206 4.59 -8.61 -15.26
N ASN A 207 3.87 -8.56 -14.14
CA ASN A 207 3.18 -9.72 -13.55
C ASN A 207 1.75 -9.84 -14.08
N GLN A 208 1.47 -10.85 -14.91
CA GLN A 208 0.16 -11.05 -15.53
C GLN A 208 -0.99 -11.26 -14.54
N GLU A 209 -0.75 -11.89 -13.39
CA GLU A 209 -1.78 -12.12 -12.37
C GLU A 209 -2.16 -10.84 -11.64
N GLU A 210 -1.19 -9.94 -11.40
CA GLU A 210 -1.41 -8.70 -10.66
C GLU A 210 -1.97 -7.59 -11.57
N ASN A 211 -1.56 -7.53 -12.84
CA ASN A 211 -1.97 -6.49 -13.76
C ASN A 211 -3.37 -6.70 -14.36
N GLU A 212 -3.92 -7.93 -14.35
CA GLU A 212 -5.26 -8.22 -14.90
C GLU A 212 -6.36 -7.38 -14.21
N ALA A 213 -6.29 -7.27 -12.88
CA ALA A 213 -7.24 -6.45 -12.11
C ALA A 213 -7.14 -4.96 -12.46
N PHE A 214 -5.91 -4.46 -12.69
CA PHE A 214 -5.67 -3.09 -13.11
C PHE A 214 -6.21 -2.82 -14.51
N PHE A 215 -5.88 -3.65 -15.49
CA PHE A 215 -6.35 -3.45 -16.87
C PHE A 215 -7.87 -3.56 -17.00
N THR A 216 -8.48 -4.50 -16.28
CA THR A 216 -9.96 -4.58 -16.22
C THR A 216 -10.57 -3.29 -15.67
N ALA A 217 -9.99 -2.76 -14.59
CA ALA A 217 -10.45 -1.51 -13.99
C ALA A 217 -10.20 -0.30 -14.91
N LYS A 218 -9.04 -0.23 -15.57
CA LYS A 218 -8.67 0.82 -16.52
C LYS A 218 -9.64 0.87 -17.69
N GLU A 219 -9.95 -0.26 -18.30
CA GLU A 219 -10.92 -0.34 -19.41
C GLU A 219 -12.30 0.17 -18.97
N CYS A 220 -12.77 -0.28 -17.81
CA CYS A 220 -14.04 0.21 -17.24
C CYS A 220 -13.99 1.71 -16.96
N PHE A 221 -12.89 2.21 -16.39
CA PHE A 221 -12.69 3.63 -16.09
C PHE A 221 -12.70 4.49 -17.36
N GLU A 222 -11.90 4.15 -18.37
CA GLU A 222 -11.80 4.93 -19.62
C GLU A 222 -13.14 5.02 -20.35
N ASN A 223 -13.88 3.91 -20.41
CA ASN A 223 -15.21 3.92 -21.00
C ASN A 223 -16.22 4.69 -20.13
N THR A 224 -16.13 4.60 -18.79
CA THR A 224 -17.01 5.36 -17.88
C THR A 224 -16.83 6.85 -18.06
N ILE A 225 -15.61 7.38 -18.04
CA ILE A 225 -15.36 8.82 -18.21
C ILE A 225 -15.79 9.30 -19.60
N LYS A 226 -15.67 8.44 -20.63
CA LYS A 226 -16.15 8.74 -21.98
C LYS A 226 -17.68 8.82 -22.04
N VAL A 227 -18.39 7.85 -21.47
CA VAL A 227 -19.86 7.87 -21.42
C VAL A 227 -20.38 9.02 -20.56
N LEU A 228 -19.69 9.35 -19.46
CA LEU A 228 -19.99 10.53 -18.64
C LEU A 228 -19.82 11.84 -19.44
N ALA A 229 -18.77 11.96 -20.25
CA ALA A 229 -18.49 13.17 -21.03
C ALA A 229 -19.47 13.34 -22.22
N GLU A 230 -19.79 12.27 -22.93
CA GLU A 230 -20.52 12.30 -24.21
C GLU A 230 -21.99 11.88 -24.12
N GLY A 231 -22.34 11.00 -23.16
CA GLY A 231 -23.65 10.37 -23.03
C GLY A 231 -24.63 11.14 -22.14
N THR A 232 -25.81 10.56 -21.97
CA THR A 232 -26.84 10.98 -21.02
C THR A 232 -26.73 10.18 -19.71
N ALA A 233 -27.44 10.60 -18.64
CA ALA A 233 -27.50 9.84 -17.38
C ALA A 233 -27.97 8.39 -17.60
N ASN A 234 -28.94 8.17 -18.50
CA ASN A 234 -29.42 6.83 -18.83
C ASN A 234 -28.34 5.97 -19.53
N ASP A 235 -27.52 6.57 -20.41
CA ASP A 235 -26.42 5.86 -21.07
C ASP A 235 -25.37 5.41 -20.04
N VAL A 236 -25.11 6.25 -19.04
CA VAL A 236 -24.15 5.96 -17.95
C VAL A 236 -24.66 4.80 -17.09
N ILE A 237 -25.93 4.82 -16.67
CA ILE A 237 -26.53 3.74 -15.87
C ILE A 237 -26.56 2.43 -16.68
N TYR A 238 -26.97 2.49 -17.95
CA TYR A 238 -26.97 1.31 -18.83
C TYR A 238 -25.57 0.72 -18.99
N TYR A 239 -24.55 1.55 -19.18
CA TYR A 239 -23.15 1.11 -19.26
C TYR A 239 -22.69 0.46 -17.95
N ALA A 240 -23.03 1.04 -16.81
CA ALA A 240 -22.71 0.49 -15.51
C ALA A 240 -23.27 -0.93 -15.32
N GLU A 241 -24.57 -1.12 -15.56
CA GLU A 241 -25.26 -2.40 -15.38
C GLU A 241 -24.78 -3.48 -16.37
N SER A 242 -24.57 -3.10 -17.63
CA SER A 242 -24.25 -4.06 -18.69
C SER A 242 -22.76 -4.44 -18.74
N ASN A 243 -21.85 -3.53 -18.35
CA ASN A 243 -20.42 -3.69 -18.52
C ASN A 243 -19.66 -3.71 -17.19
N VAL A 244 -19.76 -2.63 -16.39
CA VAL A 244 -18.90 -2.46 -15.21
C VAL A 244 -19.23 -3.50 -14.13
N THR A 245 -20.51 -3.68 -13.78
CA THR A 245 -20.95 -4.66 -12.78
C THR A 245 -20.56 -6.10 -13.15
N ASN A 246 -20.45 -6.38 -14.45
CA ASN A 246 -20.04 -7.70 -14.94
C ASN A 246 -18.52 -7.89 -14.98
N ALA A 247 -17.75 -6.82 -15.17
CA ALA A 247 -16.29 -6.87 -15.25
C ALA A 247 -15.65 -6.77 -13.85
N ILE A 248 -16.13 -5.86 -13.00
CA ILE A 248 -15.58 -5.59 -11.67
C ILE A 248 -16.14 -6.58 -10.63
N LYS A 249 -15.52 -7.77 -10.53
CA LYS A 249 -15.94 -8.84 -9.61
C LYS A 249 -15.01 -9.03 -8.40
N GLY A 250 -13.76 -8.57 -8.51
CA GLY A 250 -12.74 -8.69 -7.48
C GLY A 250 -12.58 -7.40 -6.65
N LYS A 251 -12.14 -7.54 -5.40
CA LYS A 251 -11.85 -6.39 -4.54
C LYS A 251 -10.77 -5.50 -5.15
N GLU A 252 -9.72 -6.08 -5.73
CA GLU A 252 -8.62 -5.33 -6.34
C GLU A 252 -9.07 -4.52 -7.56
N SER A 253 -9.78 -5.13 -8.50
CA SER A 253 -10.31 -4.41 -9.66
C SER A 253 -11.30 -3.32 -9.25
N CYS A 254 -12.11 -3.56 -8.20
CA CYS A 254 -13.00 -2.56 -7.64
C CYS A 254 -12.23 -1.39 -7.01
N ARG A 255 -11.15 -1.68 -6.27
CA ARG A 255 -10.28 -0.68 -5.65
C ARG A 255 -9.61 0.20 -6.71
N TYR A 256 -9.04 -0.40 -7.76
CA TYR A 256 -8.49 0.36 -8.88
C TYR A 256 -9.54 1.24 -9.54
N PHE A 257 -10.68 0.67 -9.89
CA PHE A 257 -11.73 1.40 -10.60
C PHE A 257 -12.25 2.60 -9.81
N ILE A 258 -12.61 2.42 -8.54
CA ILE A 258 -13.14 3.52 -7.70
C ILE A 258 -12.09 4.63 -7.52
N ASN A 259 -10.84 4.27 -7.24
CA ASN A 259 -9.82 5.28 -7.03
C ASN A 259 -9.43 6.00 -8.33
N MET A 260 -9.46 5.36 -9.51
CA MET A 260 -9.31 6.03 -10.79
C MET A 260 -10.44 7.06 -11.03
N LEU A 261 -11.68 6.74 -10.64
CA LEU A 261 -12.78 7.70 -10.68
C LEU A 261 -12.57 8.85 -9.68
N VAL A 262 -12.09 8.57 -8.48
CA VAL A 262 -11.73 9.61 -7.49
C VAL A 262 -10.72 10.57 -8.09
N MET A 263 -9.60 10.06 -8.64
CA MET A 263 -8.56 10.88 -9.29
C MET A 263 -9.13 11.76 -10.41
N ALA A 264 -9.98 11.17 -11.26
CA ALA A 264 -10.61 11.92 -12.36
C ALA A 264 -11.53 13.04 -11.84
N LEU A 265 -12.34 12.78 -10.82
CA LEU A 265 -13.22 13.82 -10.24
C LEU A 265 -12.41 14.87 -9.45
N GLU A 266 -11.33 14.49 -8.76
CA GLU A 266 -10.41 15.46 -8.14
C GLU A 266 -9.82 16.41 -9.19
N ASP A 267 -9.39 15.87 -10.35
CA ASP A 267 -8.91 16.68 -11.45
C ASP A 267 -10.01 17.58 -12.05
N VAL A 268 -11.22 17.06 -12.19
CA VAL A 268 -12.37 17.86 -12.67
C VAL A 268 -12.67 19.03 -11.72
N VAL A 269 -12.66 18.79 -10.40
CA VAL A 269 -12.76 19.87 -9.39
C VAL A 269 -11.56 20.82 -9.50
N GLY A 270 -10.37 20.29 -9.71
CA GLY A 270 -9.16 21.08 -9.94
C GLY A 270 -9.28 22.00 -11.14
N ILE A 271 -9.74 21.49 -12.29
CA ILE A 271 -9.97 22.26 -13.52
C ILE A 271 -10.97 23.40 -13.28
N GLN A 272 -12.10 23.13 -12.62
CA GLN A 272 -13.10 24.15 -12.28
C GLN A 272 -12.52 25.25 -11.38
N ASN A 273 -11.52 24.92 -10.55
CA ASN A 273 -10.80 25.86 -9.69
C ASN A 273 -9.48 26.37 -10.29
N GLN A 274 -9.24 26.21 -11.60
CA GLN A 274 -8.05 26.68 -12.33
C GLN A 274 -6.72 26.09 -11.81
N LYS A 275 -6.74 24.86 -11.31
CA LYS A 275 -5.55 24.11 -10.91
C LYS A 275 -5.03 23.23 -12.06
N SER A 276 -3.79 22.77 -11.94
CA SER A 276 -3.21 21.78 -12.86
C SER A 276 -3.89 20.43 -12.75
N VAL A 277 -3.99 19.74 -13.88
CA VAL A 277 -4.51 18.37 -13.98
C VAL A 277 -3.40 17.38 -13.62
N PHE A 278 -3.72 16.38 -12.82
CA PHE A 278 -2.78 15.30 -12.48
C PHE A 278 -2.72 14.24 -13.60
N LEU A 279 -3.89 13.79 -14.08
CA LEU A 279 -4.03 12.83 -15.18
C LEU A 279 -3.87 13.55 -16.54
N ASP A 280 -2.66 14.01 -16.85
CA ASP A 280 -2.36 14.78 -18.08
C ASP A 280 -2.77 14.03 -19.36
N SER A 281 -2.60 12.72 -19.38
CA SER A 281 -3.00 11.87 -20.51
C SER A 281 -4.52 11.89 -20.77
N TYR A 282 -5.33 12.23 -19.79
CA TYR A 282 -6.79 12.32 -19.86
C TYR A 282 -7.31 13.76 -19.89
N ALA A 283 -6.45 14.77 -19.92
CA ALA A 283 -6.79 16.18 -19.77
C ALA A 283 -7.94 16.65 -20.71
N THR A 284 -7.97 16.19 -21.96
CA THR A 284 -9.02 16.58 -22.92
C THR A 284 -10.42 16.13 -22.45
N ILE A 285 -10.56 14.88 -22.02
CA ILE A 285 -11.85 14.34 -21.60
C ILE A 285 -12.27 14.91 -20.26
N LEU A 286 -11.32 15.15 -19.34
CA LEU A 286 -11.58 15.76 -18.03
C LEU A 286 -12.02 17.21 -18.14
N ASN A 287 -11.48 17.98 -19.10
CA ASN A 287 -11.98 19.32 -19.40
C ASN A 287 -13.43 19.32 -19.91
N ASN A 288 -13.80 18.33 -20.74
CA ASN A 288 -15.20 18.17 -21.17
C ASN A 288 -16.12 17.85 -19.99
N LEU A 289 -15.70 16.93 -19.10
CA LEU A 289 -16.42 16.61 -17.87
C LEU A 289 -16.59 17.82 -16.96
N ALA A 290 -15.52 18.62 -16.77
CA ALA A 290 -15.54 19.82 -15.94
C ALA A 290 -16.55 20.88 -16.41
N SER A 291 -16.83 20.91 -17.71
CA SER A 291 -17.85 21.80 -18.29
C SER A 291 -19.28 21.28 -18.16
N LYS A 292 -19.47 19.96 -17.96
CA LYS A 292 -20.77 19.29 -17.97
C LYS A 292 -21.31 19.01 -16.57
N LEU A 293 -20.44 18.62 -15.63
CA LEU A 293 -20.84 18.21 -14.28
C LEU A 293 -20.88 19.42 -13.33
N SER A 294 -21.99 19.59 -12.58
CA SER A 294 -22.22 20.72 -11.67
C SER A 294 -22.09 20.39 -10.19
N HIS A 295 -22.35 19.13 -9.78
CA HIS A 295 -22.36 18.71 -8.35
C HIS A 295 -21.28 17.66 -8.03
N ILE A 296 -20.04 17.94 -8.44
CA ILE A 296 -18.93 16.98 -8.35
C ILE A 296 -18.48 16.74 -6.91
N ASP A 297 -18.57 17.76 -6.05
CA ASP A 297 -18.13 17.68 -4.66
C ASP A 297 -18.86 16.59 -3.88
N GLU A 298 -20.20 16.48 -4.07
CA GLU A 298 -21.01 15.44 -3.41
C GLU A 298 -20.66 14.04 -3.95
N SER A 299 -20.50 13.91 -5.25
CA SER A 299 -20.12 12.67 -5.90
C SER A 299 -18.72 12.21 -5.46
N LEU A 300 -17.76 13.13 -5.34
CA LEU A 300 -16.42 12.85 -4.87
C LEU A 300 -16.42 12.38 -3.41
N ILE A 301 -17.15 13.06 -2.52
CA ILE A 301 -17.28 12.66 -1.11
C ILE A 301 -17.85 11.23 -1.01
N GLU A 302 -18.84 10.89 -1.80
CA GLU A 302 -19.46 9.58 -1.75
C GLU A 302 -18.55 8.50 -2.34
N LEU A 303 -17.81 8.79 -3.41
CA LEU A 303 -16.76 7.88 -3.94
C LEU A 303 -15.68 7.59 -2.91
N LEU A 304 -15.22 8.60 -2.16
CA LEU A 304 -14.24 8.41 -1.09
C LEU A 304 -14.77 7.48 -0.01
N LYS A 305 -16.04 7.63 0.41
CA LYS A 305 -16.68 6.69 1.35
C LYS A 305 -16.79 5.28 0.77
N CYS A 306 -17.11 5.14 -0.51
CA CYS A 306 -17.16 3.86 -1.20
C CYS A 306 -15.79 3.17 -1.25
N SER A 307 -14.70 3.93 -1.44
CA SER A 307 -13.34 3.41 -1.39
C SER A 307 -13.01 2.79 -0.02
N ASP A 308 -13.41 3.43 1.08
CA ASP A 308 -13.23 2.89 2.43
C ASP A 308 -14.02 1.60 2.67
N LEU A 309 -15.20 1.46 2.05
CA LEU A 309 -16.06 0.29 2.21
C LEU A 309 -15.52 -0.98 1.53
N ILE A 310 -14.65 -0.88 0.54
CA ILE A 310 -14.10 -2.03 -0.21
C ILE A 310 -13.43 -3.04 0.73
N ASN A 311 -12.76 -2.55 1.77
CA ASN A 311 -12.06 -3.40 2.75
C ASN A 311 -13.03 -4.17 3.65
N LEU A 312 -14.29 -3.75 3.72
CA LEU A 312 -15.36 -4.44 4.43
C LEU A 312 -15.99 -5.54 3.54
N ASN A 313 -16.78 -6.44 4.16
CA ASN A 313 -17.51 -7.47 3.41
C ASN A 313 -18.80 -6.91 2.78
N VAL A 314 -18.65 -6.00 1.82
CA VAL A 314 -19.77 -5.41 1.07
C VAL A 314 -19.99 -6.15 -0.26
N ASN A 315 -21.21 -6.05 -0.78
CA ASN A 315 -21.52 -6.54 -2.12
C ASN A 315 -21.01 -5.53 -3.15
N LEU A 316 -19.98 -5.92 -3.92
CA LEU A 316 -19.31 -5.03 -4.88
C LEU A 316 -20.24 -4.56 -6.00
N SER A 317 -21.17 -5.41 -6.47
CA SER A 317 -22.14 -4.98 -7.50
C SER A 317 -23.04 -3.86 -6.99
N LEU A 318 -23.56 -3.98 -5.76
CA LEU A 318 -24.37 -2.90 -5.17
C LEU A 318 -23.55 -1.63 -4.91
N LEU A 319 -22.26 -1.77 -4.60
CA LEU A 319 -21.36 -0.65 -4.43
C LEU A 319 -21.15 0.10 -5.76
N VAL A 320 -20.94 -0.62 -6.85
CA VAL A 320 -20.84 -0.05 -8.21
C VAL A 320 -22.12 0.64 -8.60
N ASP A 321 -23.28 -0.01 -8.42
CA ASP A 321 -24.61 0.59 -8.72
C ASP A 321 -24.84 1.87 -7.92
N HIS A 322 -24.45 1.88 -6.65
CA HIS A 322 -24.55 3.09 -5.80
C HIS A 322 -23.69 4.24 -6.33
N ILE A 323 -22.45 3.97 -6.73
CA ILE A 323 -21.55 4.96 -7.30
C ILE A 323 -22.15 5.62 -8.55
N PHE A 324 -22.62 4.81 -9.49
CA PHE A 324 -23.18 5.34 -10.73
C PHE A 324 -24.47 6.13 -10.52
N ASN A 325 -25.34 5.66 -9.62
CA ASN A 325 -26.52 6.41 -9.22
C ASN A 325 -26.18 7.75 -8.56
N THR A 326 -25.05 7.84 -7.85
CA THR A 326 -24.62 9.09 -7.22
C THR A 326 -24.03 10.07 -8.23
N ILE A 327 -23.19 9.59 -9.15
CA ILE A 327 -22.55 10.44 -10.19
C ILE A 327 -23.59 10.95 -11.21
N THR A 328 -24.68 10.22 -11.44
CA THR A 328 -25.72 10.55 -12.42
C THR A 328 -26.94 11.27 -11.83
N LYS A 329 -26.93 11.54 -10.52
CA LYS A 329 -28.03 12.35 -9.92
C LYS A 329 -28.05 13.72 -10.58
N GLU A 330 -29.11 13.94 -11.37
CA GLU A 330 -29.59 15.27 -11.76
C GLU A 330 -30.37 15.84 -10.58
N ASP A 331 -30.29 17.17 -10.33
CA ASP A 331 -31.10 17.90 -9.35
C ASP A 331 -32.63 17.81 -9.63
#